data_7017a28fabf1071eea24d4fc97c51bff
#
_entry.id   7017a28fabf1071eea24d4fc97c51bff
#
_cell.length_a   1.000
_cell.length_b   1.000
_cell.length_c   1.000
_cell.angle_alpha   90.00
_cell.angle_beta   90.00
_cell.angle_gamma   90.00
#
_symmetry.space_group_name_H-M   'P 1'
#
loop_
_entity.id
_entity.type
_entity.pdbx_description
1 polymer ?
#
loop_
_entity_poly.entity_id
_entity_poly.type
_entity_poly.pdbx_seq_one_letter_code
_entity_poly.pdbx_strand_id
1 'polypeptide(L)'
;MTPILRIHPADNAIVALRDLDAATSVNLDGLSWTLREKIPAKQKFAAKDFALGDRVTMYGVLVGKTTQAVPAGALLHTGNLQHASATFAGKQSAYSWAPPDVSKWKTRTFNGFKRPHGPAGTANHWVVIPLVFCENRNLGFMREALVRELGYGKTSPYERFARTLADLHRRGASREEIEAAM
;
A
#
# COMPACT_ATOMS: atom_id res chain seq x y z
N MET A 1 19.32 1.23 -15.81
CA MET A 1 17.98 1.50 -15.24
C MET A 1 17.77 3.01 -15.29
N THR A 2 16.69 3.47 -15.89
CA THR A 2 16.40 4.90 -16.08
C THR A 2 16.13 5.52 -14.69
N PRO A 3 16.80 6.64 -14.33
CA PRO A 3 16.66 7.22 -12.99
C PRO A 3 15.40 8.06 -12.80
N ILE A 4 14.56 8.14 -13.83
CA ILE A 4 13.32 8.93 -13.87
C ILE A 4 12.16 8.10 -14.40
N LEU A 5 10.93 8.52 -14.12
CA LEU A 5 9.71 7.85 -14.54
C LEU A 5 8.64 8.85 -14.97
N ARG A 6 8.03 8.61 -16.13
CA ARG A 6 6.74 9.18 -16.52
C ARG A 6 5.67 8.14 -16.26
N ILE A 7 4.65 8.46 -15.48
CA ILE A 7 3.64 7.49 -15.06
C ILE A 7 2.57 7.30 -16.13
N HIS A 8 2.16 8.39 -16.77
CA HIS A 8 1.18 8.37 -17.87
C HIS A 8 1.70 9.18 -19.06
N PRO A 9 1.42 8.78 -20.31
CA PRO A 9 1.92 9.51 -21.50
C PRO A 9 1.54 11.00 -21.54
N ALA A 10 0.41 11.39 -20.97
CA ALA A 10 -0.04 12.78 -20.90
C ALA A 10 0.63 13.60 -19.78
N ASP A 11 1.47 12.98 -18.94
CA ASP A 11 2.12 13.68 -17.84
C ASP A 11 3.15 14.67 -18.31
N ASN A 12 3.12 15.86 -17.73
CA ASN A 12 4.10 16.92 -17.90
C ASN A 12 4.91 17.21 -16.62
N ALA A 13 4.79 16.30 -15.63
CA ALA A 13 5.63 16.19 -14.45
C ALA A 13 6.33 14.83 -14.47
N ILE A 14 7.65 14.80 -14.29
CA ILE A 14 8.48 13.60 -14.31
C ILE A 14 8.97 13.30 -12.90
N VAL A 15 8.92 12.03 -12.49
CA VAL A 15 9.34 11.61 -11.15
C VAL A 15 10.81 11.20 -11.16
N ALA A 16 11.58 11.70 -10.19
CA ALA A 16 12.93 11.19 -9.90
C ALA A 16 12.86 9.93 -9.05
N LEU A 17 13.46 8.83 -9.49
CA LEU A 17 13.51 7.57 -8.76
C LEU A 17 14.65 7.47 -7.75
N ARG A 18 15.62 8.39 -7.85
CA ARG A 18 16.75 8.58 -6.93
C ARG A 18 17.09 10.06 -6.86
N ASP A 19 17.96 10.45 -5.95
CA ASP A 19 18.52 11.80 -5.93
C ASP A 19 19.27 12.09 -7.25
N LEU A 20 19.00 13.23 -7.83
CA LEU A 20 19.61 13.72 -9.06
C LEU A 20 20.17 15.11 -8.81
N ASP A 21 21.45 15.32 -9.15
CA ASP A 21 22.12 16.59 -8.93
C ASP A 21 21.75 17.62 -10.02
N ALA A 22 21.92 18.88 -9.72
CA ALA A 22 21.80 19.98 -10.68
C ALA A 22 22.71 19.72 -11.90
N ALA A 23 22.31 20.24 -13.05
CA ALA A 23 22.99 20.08 -14.34
C ALA A 23 23.09 18.62 -14.84
N THR A 24 22.49 17.66 -14.14
CA THR A 24 22.40 16.27 -14.64
C THR A 24 21.48 16.22 -15.87
N SER A 25 21.95 15.60 -16.95
CA SER A 25 21.11 15.29 -18.11
C SER A 25 20.45 13.92 -17.93
N VAL A 26 19.12 13.87 -18.09
CA VAL A 26 18.31 12.65 -17.99
C VAL A 26 17.49 12.46 -19.26
N ASN A 27 17.33 11.22 -19.69
CA ASN A 27 16.65 10.86 -20.93
C ASN A 27 15.52 9.85 -20.67
N LEU A 28 14.39 10.05 -21.32
CA LEU A 28 13.25 9.13 -21.29
C LEU A 28 12.42 9.27 -22.56
N ASP A 29 12.06 8.17 -23.21
CA ASP A 29 11.21 8.12 -24.41
C ASP A 29 11.68 9.04 -25.56
N GLY A 30 13.00 9.14 -25.74
CA GLY A 30 13.60 10.01 -26.77
C GLY A 30 13.64 11.49 -26.42
N LEU A 31 13.14 11.89 -25.25
CA LEU A 31 13.24 13.26 -24.73
C LEU A 31 14.40 13.38 -23.73
N SER A 32 15.00 14.55 -23.68
CA SER A 32 16.12 14.86 -22.79
C SER A 32 15.85 16.12 -21.99
N TRP A 33 16.22 16.10 -20.71
CA TRP A 33 16.15 17.26 -19.82
C TRP A 33 17.49 17.46 -19.12
N THR A 34 17.91 18.71 -18.98
CA THR A 34 18.98 19.11 -18.07
C THR A 34 18.36 19.68 -16.80
N LEU A 35 18.62 19.09 -15.65
CA LEU A 35 18.05 19.50 -14.38
C LEU A 35 18.65 20.84 -13.94
N ARG A 36 17.81 21.77 -13.51
CA ARG A 36 18.22 23.13 -13.12
C ARG A 36 18.69 23.22 -11.67
N GLU A 37 18.29 22.26 -10.86
CA GLU A 37 18.60 22.17 -9.44
C GLU A 37 18.60 20.71 -9.01
N LYS A 38 18.99 20.42 -7.76
CA LYS A 38 18.91 19.08 -7.21
C LYS A 38 17.45 18.64 -7.11
N ILE A 39 17.14 17.46 -7.66
CA ILE A 39 15.81 16.81 -7.56
C ILE A 39 15.94 15.61 -6.63
N PRO A 40 15.43 15.67 -5.39
CA PRO A 40 15.46 14.54 -4.48
C PRO A 40 14.62 13.36 -5.00
N ALA A 41 14.95 12.15 -4.54
CA ALA A 41 14.18 10.95 -4.85
C ALA A 41 12.69 11.12 -4.53
N LYS A 42 11.82 10.64 -5.41
CA LYS A 42 10.36 10.74 -5.34
C LYS A 42 9.81 12.15 -5.57
N GLN A 43 10.65 13.18 -5.72
CA GLN A 43 10.22 14.50 -6.16
C GLN A 43 10.03 14.54 -7.68
N LYS A 44 9.43 15.59 -8.16
CA LYS A 44 9.02 15.77 -9.56
C LYS A 44 9.67 17.01 -10.14
N PHE A 45 10.01 16.95 -11.42
CA PHE A 45 10.47 18.12 -12.17
C PHE A 45 9.59 18.38 -13.40
N ALA A 46 9.62 19.60 -13.87
CA ALA A 46 8.86 20.07 -15.02
C ALA A 46 9.37 19.42 -16.32
N ALA A 47 8.50 18.74 -17.06
CA ALA A 47 8.86 18.17 -18.37
C ALA A 47 8.89 19.19 -19.50
N LYS A 48 8.32 20.38 -19.30
CA LYS A 48 8.27 21.52 -20.22
C LYS A 48 8.32 22.83 -19.45
N ASP A 49 8.49 23.91 -20.14
CA ASP A 49 8.29 25.23 -19.54
C ASP A 49 6.81 25.45 -19.21
N PHE A 50 6.57 25.96 -18.02
CA PHE A 50 5.25 26.38 -17.56
C PHE A 50 5.22 27.89 -17.33
N ALA A 51 4.17 28.55 -17.81
CA ALA A 51 3.82 29.89 -17.41
C ALA A 51 3.02 29.89 -16.09
N LEU A 52 2.81 31.08 -15.51
CA LEU A 52 1.90 31.26 -14.37
C LEU A 52 0.49 30.72 -14.73
N GLY A 53 -0.09 29.87 -13.89
CA GLY A 53 -1.43 29.32 -14.04
C GLY A 53 -1.53 28.10 -14.96
N ASP A 54 -0.42 27.66 -15.54
CA ASP A 54 -0.40 26.47 -16.39
C ASP A 54 -0.78 25.19 -15.63
N ARG A 55 -1.40 24.28 -16.35
CA ARG A 55 -1.91 23.02 -15.83
C ARG A 55 -0.76 22.00 -15.71
N VAL A 56 -0.59 21.46 -14.52
CA VAL A 56 0.32 20.34 -14.27
C VAL A 56 -0.50 19.05 -14.21
N THR A 57 -0.13 18.12 -15.08
CA THR A 57 -0.78 16.82 -15.24
C THR A 57 0.15 15.72 -14.73
N MET A 58 -0.39 14.82 -13.91
CA MET A 58 0.27 13.63 -13.40
C MET A 58 -0.76 12.51 -13.27
N TYR A 59 -0.38 11.27 -13.54
CA TYR A 59 -1.32 10.12 -13.65
C TYR A 59 -2.40 10.31 -14.73
N GLY A 60 -2.13 11.13 -15.76
CA GLY A 60 -3.11 11.49 -16.78
C GLY A 60 -4.19 12.49 -16.34
N VAL A 61 -4.13 13.01 -15.12
CA VAL A 61 -5.12 13.94 -14.57
C VAL A 61 -4.50 15.25 -14.11
N LEU A 62 -5.32 16.31 -14.02
CA LEU A 62 -4.91 17.59 -13.46
C LEU A 62 -4.62 17.44 -11.96
N VAL A 63 -3.40 17.77 -11.54
CA VAL A 63 -2.97 17.73 -10.13
C VAL A 63 -2.69 19.10 -9.54
N GLY A 64 -2.49 20.11 -10.39
CA GLY A 64 -2.21 21.46 -9.92
C GLY A 64 -2.10 22.48 -11.05
N LYS A 65 -1.94 23.75 -10.64
CA LYS A 65 -1.57 24.87 -11.51
C LYS A 65 -0.34 25.57 -10.96
N THR A 66 0.54 26.01 -11.84
CA THR A 66 1.74 26.76 -11.45
C THR A 66 1.37 28.11 -10.87
N THR A 67 2.05 28.52 -9.81
CA THR A 67 1.89 29.82 -9.14
C THR A 67 2.90 30.85 -9.64
N GLN A 68 3.83 30.42 -10.49
CA GLN A 68 4.85 31.24 -11.18
C GLN A 68 5.34 30.50 -12.41
N ALA A 69 6.18 31.14 -13.21
CA ALA A 69 6.87 30.49 -14.32
C ALA A 69 7.82 29.40 -13.76
N VAL A 70 7.80 28.22 -14.35
CA VAL A 70 8.64 27.06 -13.95
C VAL A 70 9.27 26.50 -15.22
N PRO A 71 10.58 26.64 -15.42
CA PRO A 71 11.24 26.14 -16.63
C PRO A 71 11.37 24.61 -16.61
N ALA A 72 11.50 24.03 -17.80
CA ALA A 72 11.76 22.59 -17.95
C ALA A 72 13.01 22.18 -17.15
N GLY A 73 12.95 21.03 -16.47
CA GLY A 73 14.02 20.54 -15.62
C GLY A 73 14.07 21.14 -14.20
N ALA A 74 13.21 22.10 -13.87
CA ALA A 74 13.10 22.67 -12.53
C ALA A 74 12.20 21.83 -11.62
N LEU A 75 12.47 21.82 -10.31
CA LEU A 75 11.71 21.14 -9.29
C LEU A 75 10.27 21.66 -9.19
N LEU A 76 9.30 20.79 -9.19
CA LEU A 76 7.90 21.09 -8.86
C LEU A 76 7.67 20.87 -7.37
N HIS A 77 7.25 21.90 -6.64
CA HIS A 77 7.05 21.88 -5.20
C HIS A 77 5.89 22.78 -4.77
N THR A 78 5.49 22.71 -3.52
CA THR A 78 4.35 23.49 -2.98
C THR A 78 4.50 25.02 -3.07
N GLY A 79 5.72 25.53 -3.24
CA GLY A 79 5.96 26.96 -3.42
C GLY A 79 5.73 27.46 -4.86
N ASN A 80 5.76 26.59 -5.87
CA ASN A 80 5.54 26.94 -7.27
C ASN A 80 4.36 26.20 -7.92
N LEU A 81 3.64 25.38 -7.14
CA LEU A 81 2.48 24.61 -7.59
C LEU A 81 1.35 24.70 -6.56
N GLN A 82 0.18 25.14 -6.98
CA GLN A 82 -1.04 25.08 -6.19
C GLN A 82 -1.88 23.88 -6.63
N HIS A 83 -2.45 23.12 -5.67
CA HIS A 83 -3.34 22.01 -5.98
C HIS A 83 -4.54 22.49 -6.82
N ALA A 84 -4.84 21.74 -7.86
CA ALA A 84 -6.05 21.87 -8.64
C ALA A 84 -6.49 20.49 -9.15
N SER A 85 -7.79 20.27 -9.21
CA SER A 85 -8.38 19.06 -9.78
C SER A 85 -9.41 19.42 -10.85
N ALA A 86 -9.64 18.52 -11.78
CA ALA A 86 -10.75 18.67 -12.71
C ALA A 86 -12.07 18.48 -11.95
N THR A 87 -13.12 19.19 -12.36
CA THR A 87 -14.46 18.94 -11.85
C THR A 87 -14.88 17.51 -12.17
N PHE A 88 -15.45 16.80 -11.20
CA PHE A 88 -15.95 15.46 -11.44
C PHE A 88 -17.11 15.51 -12.43
N ALA A 89 -16.91 14.92 -13.60
CA ALA A 89 -17.88 14.92 -14.70
C ALA A 89 -18.81 13.67 -14.69
N GLY A 90 -18.81 12.93 -13.58
CA GLY A 90 -19.55 11.68 -13.48
C GLY A 90 -18.75 10.48 -14.03
N LYS A 91 -19.37 9.32 -13.96
CA LYS A 91 -18.80 8.08 -14.49
C LYS A 91 -19.07 8.02 -16.00
N GLN A 92 -18.02 8.12 -16.81
CA GLN A 92 -18.15 8.16 -18.28
C GLN A 92 -18.28 6.76 -18.93
N SER A 93 -17.98 5.70 -18.20
CA SER A 93 -18.11 4.34 -18.70
C SER A 93 -18.77 3.44 -17.67
N ALA A 94 -19.69 2.58 -18.10
CA ALA A 94 -20.17 1.47 -17.31
C ALA A 94 -19.08 0.39 -17.32
N TYR A 95 -18.51 0.11 -16.15
CA TYR A 95 -17.64 -1.06 -16.00
C TYR A 95 -18.51 -2.32 -16.04
N SER A 96 -18.25 -3.20 -17.01
CA SER A 96 -18.85 -4.52 -17.07
C SER A 96 -17.81 -5.53 -16.58
N TRP A 97 -18.09 -6.14 -15.45
CA TRP A 97 -17.27 -7.22 -14.93
C TRP A 97 -17.48 -8.49 -15.76
N ALA A 98 -16.40 -8.99 -16.37
CA ALA A 98 -16.36 -10.31 -16.97
C ALA A 98 -15.54 -11.22 -16.05
N PRO A 99 -16.14 -12.24 -15.42
CA PRO A 99 -15.40 -13.16 -14.58
C PRO A 99 -14.37 -13.92 -15.42
N PRO A 100 -13.16 -14.20 -14.87
CA PRO A 100 -12.17 -14.98 -15.58
C PRO A 100 -12.68 -16.40 -15.87
N ASP A 101 -12.24 -16.99 -16.98
CA ASP A 101 -12.59 -18.37 -17.29
C ASP A 101 -11.87 -19.33 -16.33
N VAL A 102 -12.65 -20.01 -15.52
CA VAL A 102 -12.18 -21.01 -14.55
C VAL A 102 -12.50 -22.46 -14.96
N SER A 103 -12.88 -22.68 -16.21
CA SER A 103 -13.32 -23.99 -16.73
C SER A 103 -12.33 -25.11 -16.46
N LYS A 104 -11.03 -24.84 -16.59
CA LYS A 104 -9.95 -25.81 -16.34
C LYS A 104 -9.84 -26.29 -14.88
N TRP A 105 -10.49 -25.61 -13.94
CA TRP A 105 -10.48 -26.00 -12.52
C TRP A 105 -11.81 -26.56 -12.03
N LYS A 106 -12.90 -26.56 -12.83
CA LYS A 106 -14.24 -27.00 -12.41
C LYS A 106 -14.29 -28.44 -11.94
N THR A 107 -13.42 -29.30 -12.47
CA THR A 107 -13.36 -30.73 -12.09
C THR A 107 -12.36 -31.02 -10.97
N ARG A 108 -11.58 -30.04 -10.54
CA ARG A 108 -10.64 -30.24 -9.45
C ARG A 108 -11.35 -30.28 -8.13
N THR A 109 -10.95 -31.22 -7.28
CA THR A 109 -11.45 -31.40 -5.91
C THR A 109 -10.35 -31.18 -4.88
N PHE A 110 -10.72 -30.91 -3.66
CA PHE A 110 -9.82 -30.80 -2.51
C PHE A 110 -10.47 -31.41 -1.27
N ASN A 111 -9.66 -31.85 -0.33
CA ASN A 111 -10.14 -32.26 0.99
C ASN A 111 -10.42 -31.01 1.82
N GLY A 112 -11.69 -30.76 2.13
CA GLY A 112 -12.13 -29.58 2.84
C GLY A 112 -12.87 -29.89 4.12
N PHE A 113 -13.11 -28.85 4.93
CA PHE A 113 -13.95 -28.94 6.12
C PHE A 113 -15.43 -28.91 5.71
N LYS A 114 -16.15 -30.00 6.03
CA LYS A 114 -17.60 -30.03 5.88
C LYS A 114 -18.25 -29.25 7.01
N ARG A 115 -18.97 -28.21 6.67
CA ARG A 115 -19.71 -27.41 7.66
C ARG A 115 -21.06 -28.04 7.95
N PRO A 116 -21.58 -27.97 9.20
CA PRO A 116 -22.92 -28.48 9.53
C PRO A 116 -24.02 -27.85 8.68
N HIS A 117 -23.87 -26.55 8.35
CA HIS A 117 -24.83 -25.78 7.58
C HIS A 117 -24.08 -24.99 6.50
N GLY A 118 -23.92 -25.57 5.31
CA GLY A 118 -23.32 -24.84 4.20
C GLY A 118 -22.24 -25.62 3.42
N PRO A 119 -21.59 -24.97 2.47
CA PRO A 119 -20.60 -25.59 1.61
C PRO A 119 -19.31 -25.95 2.38
N ALA A 120 -18.53 -26.86 1.81
CA ALA A 120 -17.21 -27.18 2.32
C ALA A 120 -16.25 -25.98 2.17
N GLY A 121 -15.35 -25.79 3.12
CA GLY A 121 -14.32 -24.77 3.11
C GLY A 121 -12.92 -25.35 3.16
N THR A 122 -11.91 -24.62 2.69
CA THR A 122 -10.50 -25.04 2.74
C THR A 122 -9.92 -24.93 4.15
N ALA A 123 -10.43 -23.99 4.94
CA ALA A 123 -10.07 -23.78 6.34
C ALA A 123 -11.19 -23.03 7.07
N ASN A 124 -11.18 -23.10 8.39
CA ASN A 124 -12.11 -22.33 9.22
C ASN A 124 -11.45 -21.00 9.63
N HIS A 125 -11.44 -20.05 8.69
CA HIS A 125 -10.87 -18.71 8.90
C HIS A 125 -11.97 -17.67 9.09
N TRP A 126 -11.72 -16.75 10.00
CA TRP A 126 -12.38 -15.47 10.02
C TRP A 126 -11.60 -14.51 9.11
N VAL A 127 -12.29 -13.90 8.16
CA VAL A 127 -11.70 -12.94 7.22
C VAL A 127 -12.22 -11.55 7.56
N VAL A 128 -11.31 -10.64 7.90
CA VAL A 128 -11.62 -9.22 8.13
C VAL A 128 -10.93 -8.42 7.03
N ILE A 129 -11.71 -7.73 6.22
CA ILE A 129 -11.23 -6.95 5.07
C ILE A 129 -11.42 -5.47 5.38
N PRO A 130 -10.35 -4.66 5.47
CA PRO A 130 -10.49 -3.22 5.66
C PRO A 130 -11.01 -2.58 4.37
N LEU A 131 -11.88 -1.59 4.50
CA LEU A 131 -12.38 -0.81 3.38
C LEU A 131 -11.42 0.31 2.98
N VAL A 132 -10.44 0.63 3.83
CA VAL A 132 -9.44 1.66 3.60
C VAL A 132 -8.10 1.22 4.19
N PHE A 133 -7.00 1.55 3.49
CA PHE A 133 -5.64 1.14 3.88
C PHE A 133 -5.23 1.59 5.29
N CYS A 134 -5.68 2.77 5.73
CA CYS A 134 -5.36 3.32 7.05
C CYS A 134 -5.84 2.44 8.21
N GLU A 135 -6.84 1.57 8.00
CA GLU A 135 -7.37 0.67 9.01
C GLU A 135 -6.50 -0.58 9.26
N ASN A 136 -5.46 -0.83 8.47
CA ASN A 136 -4.60 -2.00 8.64
C ASN A 136 -3.96 -2.08 10.04
N ARG A 137 -3.65 -0.93 10.65
CA ARG A 137 -3.13 -0.88 12.02
C ARG A 137 -4.16 -1.38 13.03
N ASN A 138 -5.41 -0.95 12.88
CA ASN A 138 -6.51 -1.36 13.73
C ASN A 138 -6.81 -2.85 13.59
N LEU A 139 -6.65 -3.41 12.39
CA LEU A 139 -6.75 -4.87 12.16
C LEU A 139 -5.68 -5.65 12.94
N GLY A 140 -4.47 -5.12 13.10
CA GLY A 140 -3.43 -5.70 13.93
C GLY A 140 -3.90 -5.87 15.38
N PHE A 141 -4.41 -4.79 15.98
CA PHE A 141 -4.94 -4.82 17.35
C PHE A 141 -6.15 -5.74 17.50
N MET A 142 -7.09 -5.69 16.55
CA MET A 142 -8.25 -6.60 16.54
C MET A 142 -7.81 -8.06 16.46
N ARG A 143 -6.87 -8.40 15.59
CA ARG A 143 -6.33 -9.76 15.47
C ARG A 143 -5.73 -10.24 16.78
N GLU A 144 -4.88 -9.44 17.43
CA GLU A 144 -4.28 -9.79 18.71
C GLU A 144 -5.32 -10.01 19.80
N ALA A 145 -6.33 -9.14 19.89
CA ALA A 145 -7.42 -9.28 20.83
C ALA A 145 -8.25 -10.55 20.58
N LEU A 146 -8.67 -10.79 19.33
CA LEU A 146 -9.46 -11.97 18.96
C LEU A 146 -8.69 -13.28 19.19
N VAL A 147 -7.40 -13.30 18.86
CA VAL A 147 -6.55 -14.49 19.07
C VAL A 147 -6.41 -14.78 20.55
N ARG A 148 -6.21 -13.76 21.38
CA ARG A 148 -5.99 -13.90 22.82
C ARG A 148 -7.27 -14.22 23.58
N GLU A 149 -8.35 -13.45 23.35
CA GLU A 149 -9.56 -13.53 24.17
C GLU A 149 -10.53 -14.63 23.70
N LEU A 150 -10.59 -14.89 22.40
CA LEU A 150 -11.51 -15.87 21.82
C LEU A 150 -10.82 -17.21 21.48
N GLY A 151 -9.52 -17.33 21.70
CA GLY A 151 -8.79 -18.56 21.46
C GLY A 151 -8.68 -18.97 19.98
N TYR A 152 -8.85 -18.04 19.04
CA TYR A 152 -8.76 -18.34 17.59
C TYR A 152 -7.32 -18.55 17.09
N GLY A 153 -6.32 -18.35 17.93
CA GLY A 153 -4.93 -18.62 17.60
C GLY A 153 -4.44 -19.96 18.14
N LYS A 154 -3.41 -20.51 17.52
CA LYS A 154 -2.66 -21.59 18.14
C LYS A 154 -1.86 -20.99 19.31
N THR A 155 -2.21 -21.32 20.52
CA THR A 155 -1.42 -20.95 21.70
C THR A 155 -0.02 -21.57 21.57
N SER A 156 1.01 -20.75 21.70
CA SER A 156 2.39 -21.26 21.79
C SER A 156 2.50 -22.22 22.98
N PRO A 157 3.18 -23.37 22.85
CA PRO A 157 3.47 -24.23 23.99
C PRO A 157 4.15 -23.46 25.12
N TYR A 158 5.03 -22.52 24.81
CA TYR A 158 5.69 -21.67 25.80
C TYR A 158 4.75 -20.71 26.52
N GLU A 159 3.74 -20.18 25.83
CA GLU A 159 2.72 -19.32 26.45
C GLU A 159 1.89 -20.09 27.48
N ARG A 160 1.49 -21.31 27.15
CA ARG A 160 0.78 -22.20 28.07
C ARG A 160 1.63 -22.53 29.28
N PHE A 161 2.89 -22.89 29.04
CA PHE A 161 3.86 -23.18 30.08
C PHE A 161 4.08 -21.95 31.01
N ALA A 162 4.30 -20.76 30.45
CA ALA A 162 4.48 -19.55 31.23
C ALA A 162 3.24 -19.21 32.08
N ARG A 163 2.03 -19.42 31.57
CA ARG A 163 0.78 -19.25 32.33
C ARG A 163 0.72 -20.23 33.50
N THR A 164 1.03 -21.50 33.27
CA THR A 164 1.06 -22.51 34.33
C THR A 164 2.04 -22.13 35.41
N LEU A 165 3.26 -21.71 35.11
CA LEU A 165 4.24 -21.24 36.07
C LEU A 165 3.77 -20.01 36.87
N ALA A 166 3.17 -19.04 36.18
CA ALA A 166 2.65 -17.83 36.80
C ALA A 166 1.50 -18.16 37.77
N ASP A 167 0.64 -19.13 37.44
CA ASP A 167 -0.45 -19.56 38.29
C ASP A 167 0.06 -20.34 39.51
N LEU A 168 1.05 -21.22 39.33
CA LEU A 168 1.74 -21.92 40.43
C LEU A 168 2.38 -20.91 41.40
N HIS A 169 3.10 -19.94 40.87
CA HIS A 169 3.72 -18.91 41.68
C HIS A 169 2.70 -18.07 42.48
N ARG A 170 1.60 -17.64 41.83
CA ARG A 170 0.55 -16.83 42.49
C ARG A 170 -0.15 -17.56 43.64
N ARG A 171 -0.33 -18.86 43.53
CA ARG A 171 -0.94 -19.70 44.62
C ARG A 171 0.08 -20.17 45.65
N GLY A 172 1.36 -19.79 45.56
CA GLY A 172 2.39 -20.18 46.50
C GLY A 172 2.77 -21.66 46.44
N ALA A 173 2.72 -22.26 45.24
CA ALA A 173 3.07 -23.65 45.05
C ALA A 173 4.50 -23.96 45.51
N SER A 174 4.72 -25.14 46.04
CA SER A 174 6.04 -25.61 46.46
C SER A 174 6.99 -25.81 45.29
N ARG A 175 8.30 -25.84 45.57
CA ARG A 175 9.30 -26.13 44.56
C ARG A 175 9.06 -27.43 43.84
N GLU A 176 8.65 -28.47 44.59
CA GLU A 176 8.35 -29.77 44.03
C GLU A 176 7.18 -29.76 43.06
N GLU A 177 6.12 -29.00 43.39
CA GLU A 177 4.97 -28.81 42.49
C GLU A 177 5.35 -28.06 41.22
N ILE A 178 6.25 -27.08 41.31
CA ILE A 178 6.76 -26.33 40.14
C ILE A 178 7.62 -27.26 39.26
N GLU A 179 8.54 -28.02 39.86
CA GLU A 179 9.40 -28.96 39.13
C GLU A 179 8.58 -30.07 38.46
N ALA A 180 7.50 -30.54 39.06
CA ALA A 180 6.61 -31.54 38.48
C ALA A 180 5.78 -31.04 37.32
N ALA A 181 5.62 -29.71 37.17
CA ALA A 181 4.87 -29.08 36.09
C ALA A 181 5.75 -28.67 34.87
N MET A 182 7.07 -28.87 34.97
CA MET A 182 8.05 -28.58 33.92
C MET A 182 8.31 -29.80 33.05
#